data_259d4998ed8f3d949d421a45d97fa5a1
#
_entry.id   259d4998ed8f3d949d421a45d97fa5a1
#
_cell.length_a   1.000
_cell.length_b   1.000
_cell.length_c   1.000
_cell.angle_alpha   90.00
_cell.angle_beta   90.00
_cell.angle_gamma   90.00
#
_symmetry.space_group_name_H-M   'P 1'
#
loop_
_entity.id
_entity.type
_entity.pdbx_description
1 polymer ?
#
loop_
_entity_poly.entity_id
_entity_poly.type
_entity_poly.pdbx_seq_one_letter_code
_entity_poly.pdbx_strand_id
1 'polypeptide(L)'
;MNPFSEVTSFLDGAVAVAVVLIGISLILTFVRLIKGPSLADRVVALDLLTVLAMGVIGLRVIATGDVLYLEIALALGLVAFLATVFFARLIETRGRELDHGYDTANRTKER
;
A
#
# COMPACT_ATOMS: atom_id res chain seq x y z
N MET A 1 -23.04 -17.77 31.62
CA MET A 1 -22.64 -17.50 30.25
C MET A 1 -22.96 -16.05 29.92
N ASN A 2 -21.94 -15.21 29.86
CA ASN A 2 -22.11 -13.81 29.44
C ASN A 2 -21.97 -13.72 27.91
N PRO A 3 -22.94 -13.17 27.19
CA PRO A 3 -22.85 -13.02 25.74
C PRO A 3 -21.62 -12.20 25.31
N PHE A 4 -21.11 -11.33 26.19
CA PHE A 4 -19.89 -10.55 25.97
C PHE A 4 -18.62 -11.41 25.91
N SER A 5 -18.55 -12.54 26.63
CA SER A 5 -17.39 -13.42 26.60
C SER A 5 -17.27 -14.22 25.29
N GLU A 6 -18.39 -14.56 24.67
CA GLU A 6 -18.39 -15.20 23.35
C GLU A 6 -17.94 -14.24 22.26
N VAL A 7 -18.39 -12.98 22.32
CA VAL A 7 -18.01 -11.94 21.36
C VAL A 7 -16.51 -11.62 21.45
N THR A 8 -15.96 -11.50 22.67
CA THR A 8 -14.52 -11.28 22.85
C THR A 8 -13.68 -12.44 22.32
N SER A 9 -14.11 -13.67 22.61
CA SER A 9 -13.41 -14.86 22.10
C SER A 9 -13.45 -14.98 20.58
N PHE A 10 -14.56 -14.60 19.96
CA PHE A 10 -14.68 -14.53 18.48
C PHE A 10 -13.78 -13.45 17.91
N LEU A 11 -13.74 -12.26 18.52
CA LEU A 11 -12.88 -11.15 18.09
C LEU A 11 -11.40 -11.52 18.20
N ASP A 12 -10.98 -12.16 19.29
CA ASP A 12 -9.60 -12.60 19.47
C ASP A 12 -9.18 -13.63 18.41
N GLY A 13 -10.07 -14.56 18.10
CA GLY A 13 -9.85 -15.52 17.01
C GLY A 13 -9.74 -14.85 15.64
N ALA A 14 -10.62 -13.90 15.34
CA ALA A 14 -10.63 -13.16 14.09
C ALA A 14 -9.35 -12.31 13.94
N VAL A 15 -8.92 -11.64 15.02
CA VAL A 15 -7.67 -10.85 15.03
C VAL A 15 -6.46 -11.76 14.81
N ALA A 16 -6.41 -12.93 15.44
CA ALA A 16 -5.32 -13.88 15.25
C ALA A 16 -5.20 -14.34 13.79
N VAL A 17 -6.32 -14.71 13.16
CA VAL A 17 -6.36 -15.10 11.74
C VAL A 17 -5.92 -13.94 10.85
N ALA A 18 -6.41 -12.73 11.12
CA ALA A 18 -6.04 -11.53 10.36
C ALA A 18 -4.55 -11.22 10.45
N VAL A 19 -3.94 -11.34 11.63
CA VAL A 19 -2.48 -11.14 11.83
C VAL A 19 -1.68 -12.13 10.98
N VAL A 20 -2.07 -13.40 10.96
CA VAL A 20 -1.40 -14.44 10.17
C VAL A 20 -1.50 -14.11 8.67
N LEU A 21 -2.69 -13.76 8.19
CA LEU A 21 -2.91 -13.41 6.78
C LEU A 21 -2.12 -12.18 6.36
N ILE A 22 -2.11 -11.13 7.17
CA ILE A 22 -1.32 -9.92 6.92
C ILE A 22 0.17 -10.25 6.92
N GLY A 23 0.64 -11.07 7.84
CA GLY A 23 2.03 -11.52 7.89
C GLY A 23 2.48 -12.24 6.62
N ILE A 24 1.67 -13.18 6.13
CA ILE A 24 1.94 -13.88 4.87
C ILE A 24 1.94 -12.89 3.70
N SER A 25 0.95 -12.01 3.63
CA SER A 25 0.85 -10.99 2.58
C SER A 25 2.05 -10.05 2.58
N LEU A 26 2.56 -9.70 3.75
CA LEU A 26 3.73 -8.84 3.92
C LEU A 26 5.00 -9.52 3.37
N ILE A 27 5.19 -10.79 3.67
CA ILE A 27 6.31 -11.59 3.13
C ILE A 27 6.24 -11.67 1.61
N LEU A 28 5.05 -11.98 1.05
CA LEU A 28 4.86 -12.08 -0.40
C LEU A 28 5.11 -10.73 -1.10
N THR A 29 4.64 -9.65 -0.50
CA THR A 29 4.86 -8.28 -1.02
C THR A 29 6.33 -7.91 -0.99
N PHE A 30 7.04 -8.29 0.06
CA PHE A 30 8.49 -8.06 0.17
C PHE A 30 9.28 -8.85 -0.88
N VAL A 31 8.93 -10.10 -1.11
CA VAL A 31 9.51 -10.91 -2.19
C VAL A 31 9.26 -10.27 -3.55
N ARG A 32 8.05 -9.77 -3.79
CA ARG A 32 7.70 -9.05 -5.02
C ARG A 32 8.51 -7.77 -5.19
N LEU A 33 8.76 -7.04 -4.12
CA LEU A 33 9.58 -5.82 -4.13
C LEU A 33 11.02 -6.10 -4.59
N ILE A 34 11.61 -7.20 -4.11
CA ILE A 34 12.99 -7.58 -4.46
C ILE A 34 13.06 -8.15 -5.88
N LYS A 35 12.12 -9.01 -6.25
CA LYS A 35 12.09 -9.70 -7.55
C LYS A 35 11.44 -8.89 -8.67
N GLY A 36 10.74 -7.80 -8.38
CA GLY A 36 10.03 -7.01 -9.37
C GLY A 36 10.93 -6.53 -10.51
N PRO A 37 10.71 -6.98 -11.77
CA PRO A 37 11.59 -6.67 -12.89
C PRO A 37 11.44 -5.22 -13.36
N SER A 38 10.28 -4.58 -13.15
CA SER A 38 10.01 -3.21 -13.57
C SER A 38 9.93 -2.24 -12.39
N LEU A 39 10.19 -0.96 -12.66
CA LEU A 39 10.04 0.11 -11.68
C LEU A 39 8.57 0.22 -11.20
N ALA A 40 7.62 0.03 -12.11
CA ALA A 40 6.19 0.07 -11.80
C ALA A 40 5.80 -1.04 -10.80
N ASP A 41 6.33 -2.26 -10.94
CA ASP A 41 6.07 -3.36 -10.01
C ASP A 41 6.60 -3.05 -8.60
N ARG A 42 7.73 -2.38 -8.49
CA ARG A 42 8.29 -1.96 -7.21
C ARG A 42 7.45 -0.88 -6.55
N VAL A 43 6.95 0.08 -7.32
CA VAL A 43 6.06 1.14 -6.80
C VAL A 43 4.76 0.54 -6.26
N VAL A 44 4.15 -0.39 -6.99
CA VAL A 44 2.94 -1.11 -6.54
C VAL A 44 3.21 -1.94 -5.29
N ALA A 45 4.36 -2.59 -5.20
CA ALA A 45 4.75 -3.36 -4.01
C ALA A 45 4.93 -2.47 -2.79
N LEU A 46 5.55 -1.29 -2.95
CA LEU A 46 5.69 -0.30 -1.88
C LEU A 46 4.33 0.23 -1.41
N ASP A 47 3.42 0.49 -2.34
CA ASP A 47 2.05 0.93 -2.02
C ASP A 47 1.29 -0.14 -1.22
N LEU A 48 1.34 -1.40 -1.67
CA LEU A 48 0.78 -2.54 -0.94
C LEU A 48 1.38 -2.68 0.46
N LEU A 49 2.67 -2.46 0.61
CA LEU A 49 3.36 -2.54 1.89
C LEU A 49 2.84 -1.48 2.87
N THR A 50 2.55 -0.29 2.37
CA THR A 50 1.94 0.79 3.16
C THR A 50 0.51 0.45 3.59
N VAL A 51 -0.30 -0.10 2.68
CA VAL A 51 -1.67 -0.56 2.99
C VAL A 51 -1.65 -1.68 4.04
N LEU A 52 -0.73 -2.64 3.91
CA LEU A 52 -0.56 -3.71 4.90
C LEU A 52 -0.12 -3.18 6.26
N ALA A 53 0.78 -2.18 6.29
CA ALA A 53 1.18 -1.51 7.53
C ALA A 53 0.00 -0.82 8.22
N MET A 54 -0.86 -0.12 7.45
CA MET A 54 -2.10 0.44 7.98
C MET A 54 -3.03 -0.65 8.54
N GLY A 55 -3.12 -1.80 7.88
CA GLY A 55 -3.88 -2.96 8.36
C GLY A 55 -3.37 -3.47 9.70
N VAL A 56 -2.05 -3.57 9.89
CA VAL A 56 -1.44 -3.95 11.18
C VAL A 56 -1.78 -2.94 12.28
N ILE A 57 -1.69 -1.65 11.97
CA ILE A 57 -2.06 -0.60 12.93
C ILE A 57 -3.55 -0.68 13.28
N GLY A 58 -4.42 -0.91 12.28
CA GLY A 58 -5.85 -1.12 12.50
C GLY A 58 -6.16 -2.30 13.43
N LEU A 59 -5.47 -3.43 13.24
CA LEU A 59 -5.58 -4.58 14.15
C LEU A 59 -5.14 -4.24 15.57
N ARG A 60 -4.12 -3.40 15.72
CA ARG A 60 -3.69 -2.93 17.04
C ARG A 60 -4.75 -2.09 17.73
N VAL A 61 -5.44 -1.22 16.99
CA VAL A 61 -6.58 -0.43 17.53
C VAL A 61 -7.67 -1.37 18.07
N ILE A 62 -8.02 -2.40 17.32
CA ILE A 62 -9.06 -3.37 17.72
C ILE A 62 -8.62 -4.15 18.97
N ALA A 63 -7.36 -4.58 19.02
CA ALA A 63 -6.83 -5.40 20.12
C ALA A 63 -6.61 -4.62 21.40
N THR A 64 -6.18 -3.35 21.33
CA THR A 64 -5.84 -2.53 22.51
C THR A 64 -6.93 -1.54 22.89
N GLY A 65 -7.81 -1.16 21.96
CA GLY A 65 -8.78 -0.09 22.15
C GLY A 65 -8.18 1.31 22.21
N ASP A 66 -6.91 1.46 21.90
CA ASP A 66 -6.19 2.73 22.02
C ASP A 66 -6.32 3.55 20.72
N VAL A 67 -6.98 4.68 20.83
CA VAL A 67 -7.28 5.59 19.70
C VAL A 67 -6.01 6.23 19.11
N LEU A 68 -4.93 6.27 19.87
CA LEU A 68 -3.65 6.86 19.44
C LEU A 68 -3.10 6.17 18.16
N TYR A 69 -3.29 4.85 18.05
CA TYR A 69 -2.93 4.10 16.86
C TYR A 69 -3.75 4.49 15.62
N LEU A 70 -5.00 4.94 15.83
CA LEU A 70 -5.85 5.41 14.73
C LEU A 70 -5.31 6.72 14.12
N GLU A 71 -4.83 7.63 14.95
CA GLU A 71 -4.22 8.88 14.49
C GLU A 71 -2.99 8.62 13.62
N ILE A 72 -2.16 7.66 14.02
CA ILE A 72 -0.98 7.22 13.26
C ILE A 72 -1.41 6.62 11.90
N ALA A 73 -2.45 5.79 11.89
CA ALA A 73 -2.97 5.19 10.66
C ALA A 73 -3.51 6.25 9.69
N LEU A 74 -4.22 7.26 10.20
CA LEU A 74 -4.74 8.37 9.39
C LEU A 74 -3.61 9.22 8.79
N ALA A 75 -2.59 9.54 9.58
CA ALA A 75 -1.43 10.29 9.11
C ALA A 75 -0.68 9.50 8.02
N LEU A 76 -0.47 8.20 8.24
CA LEU A 76 0.18 7.32 7.26
C LEU A 76 -0.64 7.21 5.98
N GLY A 77 -1.96 7.10 6.08
CA GLY A 77 -2.87 7.06 4.94
C GLY A 77 -2.82 8.33 4.10
N LEU A 78 -2.76 9.49 4.76
CA LEU A 78 -2.62 10.78 4.06
C LEU A 78 -1.29 10.86 3.29
N VAL A 79 -0.20 10.47 3.92
CA VAL A 79 1.14 10.46 3.28
C VAL A 79 1.16 9.46 2.11
N ALA A 80 0.60 8.27 2.29
CA ALA A 80 0.49 7.26 1.23
C ALA A 80 -0.32 7.78 0.04
N PHE A 81 -1.44 8.44 0.29
CA PHE A 81 -2.26 9.05 -0.76
C PHE A 81 -1.48 10.10 -1.55
N LEU A 82 -0.77 11.00 -0.87
CA LEU A 82 0.07 12.00 -1.52
C LEU A 82 1.18 11.37 -2.35
N ALA A 83 1.82 10.32 -1.84
CA ALA A 83 2.85 9.58 -2.56
C ALA A 83 2.29 8.94 -3.84
N THR A 84 1.13 8.29 -3.77
CA THR A 84 0.47 7.65 -4.92
C THR A 84 0.12 8.68 -5.99
N VAL A 85 -0.45 9.82 -5.61
CA VAL A 85 -0.78 10.92 -6.53
C VAL A 85 0.49 11.49 -7.18
N PHE A 86 1.54 11.66 -6.41
CA PHE A 86 2.84 12.14 -6.90
C PHE A 86 3.43 11.19 -7.95
N PHE A 87 3.46 9.89 -7.66
CA PHE A 87 3.94 8.88 -8.61
C PHE A 87 3.09 8.81 -9.87
N ALA A 88 1.78 8.89 -9.74
CA ALA A 88 0.87 8.90 -10.89
C ALA A 88 1.17 10.08 -11.82
N ARG A 89 1.38 11.28 -11.27
CA ARG A 89 1.76 12.47 -12.03
C ARG A 89 3.15 12.34 -12.66
N LEU A 90 4.10 11.78 -11.94
CA LEU A 90 5.47 11.59 -12.44
C LEU A 90 5.48 10.64 -13.65
N ILE A 91 4.74 9.54 -13.61
CA ILE A 91 4.60 8.60 -14.73
C ILE A 91 3.94 9.27 -15.92
N GLU A 92 2.90 10.06 -15.69
CA GLU A 92 2.18 10.80 -16.73
C GLU A 92 3.08 11.85 -17.41
N THR A 93 3.86 12.61 -16.65
CA THR A 93 4.80 13.60 -17.16
C THR A 93 5.91 12.94 -18.00
N ARG A 94 6.46 11.82 -17.56
CA ARG A 94 7.46 11.06 -18.32
C ARG A 94 6.90 10.49 -19.62
N GLY A 95 5.68 10.00 -19.60
CA GLY A 95 4.98 9.52 -20.82
C GLY A 95 4.84 10.64 -21.86
N ARG A 96 4.49 11.84 -21.46
CA ARG A 96 4.38 13.01 -22.34
C ARG A 96 5.73 13.44 -22.93
N GLU A 97 6.79 13.43 -22.14
CA GLU A 97 8.15 13.75 -22.62
C GLU A 97 8.61 12.77 -23.68
N LEU A 98 8.36 11.48 -23.50
CA LEU A 98 8.68 10.44 -24.49
C LEU A 98 7.89 10.62 -25.77
N ASP A 99 6.60 10.94 -25.71
CA ASP A 99 5.75 11.24 -26.87
C ASP A 99 6.24 12.47 -27.64
N HIS A 100 6.59 13.54 -26.93
CA HIS A 100 7.17 14.73 -27.56
C HIS A 100 8.52 14.45 -28.23
N GLY A 101 9.38 13.67 -27.61
CA GLY A 101 10.66 13.25 -28.18
C GLY A 101 10.47 12.42 -29.45
N TYR A 102 9.51 11.53 -29.48
CA TYR A 102 9.17 10.70 -30.65
C TYR A 102 8.64 11.55 -31.80
N ASP A 103 7.73 12.47 -31.55
CA ASP A 103 7.16 13.38 -32.56
C ASP A 103 8.23 14.30 -33.16
N THR A 104 9.13 14.83 -32.34
CA THR A 104 10.23 15.68 -32.79
C THR A 104 11.21 14.88 -33.67
N ALA A 105 11.56 13.67 -33.29
CA ALA A 105 12.43 12.79 -34.08
C ALA A 105 11.81 12.42 -35.44
N ASN A 106 10.50 12.15 -35.49
CA ASN A 106 9.76 11.88 -36.72
C ASN A 106 9.73 13.09 -37.63
N ARG A 107 9.48 14.29 -37.13
CA ARG A 107 9.52 15.53 -37.92
C ARG A 107 10.88 15.80 -38.54
N THR A 108 11.94 15.48 -37.86
CA THR A 108 13.31 15.63 -38.34
C THR A 108 13.63 14.64 -39.44
N LYS A 109 13.06 13.44 -39.41
CA LYS A 109 13.24 12.43 -40.47
C LYS A 109 12.47 12.75 -41.76
N GLU A 110 11.35 13.45 -41.70
CA GLU A 110 10.55 13.87 -42.85
C GLU A 110 11.13 15.09 -43.61
N ARG A 111 12.10 15.76 -43.02
CA ARG A 111 12.86 16.84 -43.68
C ARG A 111 14.14 16.29 -44.29
#